data_35f918d31923c9d472e63b6f67a124e7
#
_entry.id   35f918d31923c9d472e63b6f67a124e7
#
_cell.length_a   1.000
_cell.length_b   1.000
_cell.length_c   1.000
_cell.angle_alpha   90.00
_cell.angle_beta   90.00
_cell.angle_gamma   90.00
#
_symmetry.space_group_name_H-M   'P 1'
#
loop_
_entity.id
_entity.type
_entity.pdbx_description
1 polymer ?
#
loop_
_entity_poly.entity_id
_entity_poly.type
_entity_poly.pdbx_seq_one_letter_code
_entity_poly.pdbx_strand_id
1 'polypeptide(L)'
;MPTTHVLIHSAVEGPEAAVYYRGVAELASGEAVVTLPPYFEARVRPEDRTVQLTPVAGWSPLYVVSDIANGQFTVRTTRQGNASQRFYWEVKGVRSDLLPLTAEAPRPDTSLTSRSTPLGPGLRLTPGHPSVEGERRQ
;
A
#
# COMPACT_ATOMS: atom_id res chain seq x y z
N MET A 1 21.11 -3.21 -6.05
CA MET A 1 20.61 -4.24 -5.10
C MET A 1 21.49 -5.47 -5.21
N PRO A 2 21.84 -6.07 -4.08
CA PRO A 2 22.47 -7.39 -4.12
C PRO A 2 21.50 -8.38 -4.81
N THR A 3 21.98 -9.13 -5.79
CA THR A 3 21.20 -10.10 -6.55
C THR A 3 20.73 -11.32 -5.74
N THR A 4 21.15 -11.39 -4.47
CA THR A 4 20.90 -12.51 -3.55
C THR A 4 19.72 -12.31 -2.60
N HIS A 5 19.08 -11.13 -2.62
CA HIS A 5 18.02 -10.81 -1.66
C HIS A 5 16.72 -10.45 -2.37
N VAL A 6 15.63 -10.95 -1.83
CA VAL A 6 14.26 -10.61 -2.24
C VAL A 6 13.65 -9.71 -1.16
N LEU A 7 13.07 -8.60 -1.58
CA LEU A 7 12.33 -7.71 -0.69
C LEU A 7 10.91 -8.25 -0.50
N ILE A 8 10.54 -8.48 0.75
CA ILE A 8 9.20 -8.94 1.13
C ILE A 8 8.50 -7.82 1.88
N HIS A 9 7.40 -7.34 1.33
CA HIS A 9 6.55 -6.33 1.94
C HIS A 9 5.11 -6.82 2.07
N SER A 10 4.43 -6.36 3.11
CA SER A 10 2.97 -6.44 3.20
C SER A 10 2.34 -5.33 2.35
N ALA A 11 1.09 -5.52 1.97
CA ALA A 11 0.34 -4.51 1.23
C ALA A 11 -0.20 -3.40 2.14
N VAL A 12 -0.26 -2.18 1.60
CA VAL A 12 -1.00 -1.05 2.15
C VAL A 12 -2.22 -0.83 1.27
N GLU A 13 -3.40 -0.76 1.87
CA GLU A 13 -4.63 -0.49 1.14
C GLU A 13 -4.84 1.02 0.99
N GLY A 14 -5.13 1.45 -0.23
CA GLY A 14 -5.37 2.85 -0.56
C GLY A 14 -5.58 3.04 -2.07
N PRO A 15 -5.79 4.28 -2.53
CA PRO A 15 -6.02 4.57 -3.94
C PRO A 15 -4.76 4.48 -4.80
N GLU A 16 -3.61 4.29 -4.18
CA GLU A 16 -2.31 4.20 -4.83
C GLU A 16 -1.62 2.88 -4.49
N ALA A 17 -0.73 2.43 -5.35
CA ALA A 17 0.20 1.35 -5.02
C ALA A 17 1.29 1.91 -4.09
N ALA A 18 0.92 2.23 -2.87
CA ALA A 18 1.75 2.93 -1.90
C ALA A 18 2.64 1.99 -1.10
N VAL A 19 3.73 2.55 -0.63
CA VAL A 19 4.59 1.99 0.41
C VAL A 19 4.75 3.00 1.54
N TYR A 20 5.00 2.51 2.74
CA TYR A 20 5.32 3.37 3.87
C TYR A 20 6.58 2.88 4.59
N TYR A 21 7.26 3.82 5.20
CA TYR A 21 8.34 3.59 6.14
C TYR A 21 8.14 4.50 7.33
N ARG A 22 8.42 4.02 8.50
CA ARG A 22 8.23 4.80 9.73
C ARG A 22 9.31 4.49 10.75
N GLY A 23 9.52 5.41 11.65
CA GLY A 23 10.49 5.22 12.72
C GLY A 23 10.43 6.30 13.77
N VAL A 24 11.44 6.28 14.60
CA VAL A 24 11.64 7.24 15.68
C VAL A 24 13.01 7.87 15.48
N ALA A 25 13.11 9.16 15.69
CA ALA A 25 14.36 9.88 15.68
C ALA A 25 14.38 10.96 16.76
N GLU A 26 15.53 11.49 17.02
CA GLU A 26 15.75 12.58 17.96
C GLU A 26 16.63 13.64 17.31
N LEU A 27 16.29 14.91 17.50
CA LEU A 27 17.11 16.00 17.05
C LEU A 27 18.42 16.06 17.84
N ALA A 28 19.50 16.38 17.17
CA ALA A 28 20.76 16.74 17.76
C ALA A 28 21.11 18.17 17.33
N SER A 29 21.25 19.07 18.29
CA SER A 29 21.45 20.49 18.00
C SER A 29 20.40 21.08 17.04
N GLY A 30 19.16 20.66 17.19
CA GLY A 30 18.02 21.16 16.41
C GLY A 30 17.82 20.53 15.04
N GLU A 31 18.60 19.52 14.68
CA GLU A 31 18.54 18.87 13.39
C GLU A 31 18.65 17.34 13.50
N ALA A 32 18.01 16.63 12.61
CA ALA A 32 18.19 15.18 12.43
C ALA A 32 18.12 14.82 10.95
N VAL A 33 19.05 13.99 10.50
CA VAL A 33 19.01 13.37 9.17
C VAL A 33 18.44 11.95 9.32
N VAL A 34 17.34 11.68 8.65
CA VAL A 34 16.73 10.36 8.64
C VAL A 34 17.13 9.63 7.37
N THR A 35 17.76 8.49 7.53
CA THR A 35 18.16 7.61 6.42
C THR A 35 17.14 6.50 6.24
N LEU A 36 16.62 6.40 5.03
CA LEU A 36 15.67 5.38 4.62
C LEU A 36 16.41 4.11 4.18
N PRO A 37 15.72 2.98 4.05
CA PRO A 37 16.35 1.74 3.60
C PRO A 37 17.10 1.91 2.28
N PRO A 38 18.20 1.15 2.05
CA PRO A 38 19.03 1.31 0.85
C PRO A 38 18.29 1.05 -0.47
N TYR A 39 17.21 0.31 -0.43
CA TYR A 39 16.38 0.03 -1.61
C TYR A 39 15.29 1.09 -1.89
N PHE A 40 15.17 2.12 -1.03
CA PHE A 40 14.10 3.11 -1.15
C PHE A 40 14.09 3.81 -2.51
N GLU A 41 15.21 4.34 -2.95
CA GLU A 41 15.29 5.07 -4.22
C GLU A 41 14.96 4.18 -5.45
N ALA A 42 15.28 2.90 -5.38
CA ALA A 42 15.00 1.96 -6.45
C ALA A 42 13.52 1.53 -6.51
N ARG A 43 12.77 1.66 -5.41
CA ARG A 43 11.42 1.13 -5.27
C ARG A 43 10.33 2.17 -5.20
N VAL A 44 10.67 3.40 -4.91
CA VAL A 44 9.72 4.49 -4.69
C VAL A 44 9.93 5.59 -5.72
N ARG A 45 8.86 6.00 -6.36
CA ARG A 45 8.89 7.11 -7.32
C ARG A 45 9.43 8.36 -6.68
N PRO A 46 10.19 9.18 -7.41
CA PRO A 46 10.66 10.47 -6.89
C PRO A 46 9.53 11.47 -6.63
N GLU A 47 8.41 11.34 -7.35
CA GLU A 47 7.23 12.18 -7.18
C GLU A 47 6.36 11.69 -6.02
N ASP A 48 5.57 12.60 -5.45
CA ASP A 48 4.52 12.30 -4.45
C ASP A 48 5.01 11.62 -3.17
N ARG A 49 6.25 11.86 -2.81
CA ARG A 49 6.80 11.45 -1.52
C ARG A 49 6.37 12.41 -0.44
N THR A 50 5.83 11.88 0.66
CA THR A 50 5.35 12.68 1.78
C THR A 50 5.99 12.24 3.09
N VAL A 51 6.20 13.20 3.98
CA VAL A 51 6.71 12.95 5.33
C VAL A 51 5.75 13.54 6.34
N GLN A 52 5.38 12.75 7.34
CA GLN A 52 4.62 13.19 8.50
C GLN A 52 5.48 13.08 9.74
N LEU A 53 5.42 14.08 10.60
CA LEU A 53 6.22 14.19 11.82
C LEU A 53 5.31 14.40 13.02
N THR A 54 5.62 13.71 14.13
CA THR A 54 4.88 13.86 15.38
C THR A 54 5.87 14.03 16.52
N PRO A 55 5.92 15.20 17.19
CA PRO A 55 6.71 15.39 18.41
C PRO A 55 6.24 14.44 19.51
N VAL A 56 7.16 13.88 20.28
CA VAL A 56 6.90 12.94 21.37
C VAL A 56 7.37 13.52 22.69
N ALA A 57 6.57 13.36 23.74
CA ALA A 57 6.84 13.81 25.11
C ALA A 57 7.07 15.32 25.27
N GLY A 58 6.53 16.10 24.38
CA GLY A 58 6.60 17.56 24.39
C GLY A 58 6.23 18.08 23.01
N TRP A 59 5.97 19.36 22.92
CA TRP A 59 5.68 20.03 21.67
C TRP A 59 6.86 20.85 21.20
N SER A 60 7.26 20.65 19.96
CA SER A 60 8.22 21.50 19.26
C SER A 60 7.80 21.64 17.80
N PRO A 61 7.95 22.81 17.19
CA PRO A 61 7.76 22.93 15.76
C PRO A 61 8.80 22.06 15.04
N LEU A 62 8.32 21.17 14.18
CA LEU A 62 9.18 20.32 13.36
C LEU A 62 8.83 20.53 11.88
N TYR A 63 9.84 20.60 11.05
CA TYR A 63 9.65 20.70 9.61
C TYR A 63 10.70 19.92 8.83
N VAL A 64 10.33 19.48 7.65
CA VAL A 64 11.24 18.82 6.71
C VAL A 64 11.91 19.91 5.88
N VAL A 65 13.23 19.88 5.81
CA VAL A 65 14.04 20.94 5.18
C VAL A 65 13.87 20.94 3.66
N SER A 66 13.74 19.76 3.07
CA SER A 66 13.63 19.57 1.63
C SER A 66 12.93 18.25 1.32
N ASP A 67 12.53 18.06 0.09
CA ASP A 67 12.03 16.78 -0.38
C ASP A 67 13.04 15.66 -0.14
N ILE A 68 12.52 14.44 -0.03
CA ILE A 68 13.35 13.24 0.12
C ILE A 68 14.21 13.07 -1.12
N ALA A 69 15.51 13.00 -0.92
CA ALA A 69 16.49 12.77 -1.98
C ALA A 69 17.61 11.87 -1.48
N ASN A 70 18.14 11.03 -2.35
CA ASN A 70 19.23 10.11 -2.02
C ASN A 70 18.96 9.24 -0.79
N GLY A 71 17.70 8.82 -0.63
CA GLY A 71 17.28 7.97 0.49
C GLY A 71 17.29 8.65 1.85
N GLN A 72 17.26 9.98 1.91
CA GLN A 72 17.34 10.75 3.14
C GLN A 72 16.40 11.94 3.14
N PHE A 73 16.04 12.38 4.34
CA PHE A 73 15.43 13.68 4.57
C PHE A 73 15.95 14.28 5.88
N THR A 74 15.91 15.59 5.97
CA THR A 74 16.38 16.33 7.14
C THR A 74 15.21 16.99 7.83
N VAL A 75 15.14 16.84 9.14
CA VAL A 75 14.16 17.47 10.02
C VAL A 75 14.85 18.51 10.87
N ARG A 76 14.23 19.67 11.00
CA ARG A 76 14.69 20.75 11.89
C ARG A 76 13.58 21.24 12.80
N THR A 77 13.99 21.84 13.89
CA THR A 77 13.12 22.66 14.73
C THR A 77 13.49 24.14 14.60
N THR A 78 12.63 25.00 15.14
CA THR A 78 12.91 26.43 15.25
C THR A 78 13.65 26.75 16.55
N ARG A 79 14.06 28.01 16.72
CA ARG A 79 14.69 28.48 17.95
C ARG A 79 13.78 28.33 19.20
N GLN A 80 12.47 28.22 18.99
CA GLN A 80 11.49 28.03 20.07
C GLN A 80 11.28 26.57 20.45
N GLY A 81 11.83 25.66 19.66
CA GLY A 81 11.71 24.22 19.87
C GLY A 81 12.83 23.66 20.73
N ASN A 82 12.59 22.46 21.24
CA ASN A 82 13.62 21.68 21.92
C ASN A 82 14.61 21.13 20.91
N ALA A 83 15.87 21.53 21.03
CA ALA A 83 16.93 21.11 20.14
C ALA A 83 17.24 19.59 20.19
N SER A 84 16.71 18.88 21.18
CA SER A 84 16.81 17.43 21.36
C SER A 84 15.44 16.75 21.28
N GLN A 85 14.47 17.35 20.59
CA GLN A 85 13.12 16.83 20.50
C GLN A 85 13.12 15.42 19.86
N ARG A 86 12.51 14.47 20.54
CA ARG A 86 12.20 13.15 20.02
C ARG A 86 10.93 13.23 19.17
N PHE A 87 10.89 12.51 18.06
CA PHE A 87 9.73 12.52 17.17
C PHE A 87 9.53 11.19 16.46
N TYR A 88 8.28 10.91 16.11
CA TYR A 88 7.93 9.87 15.16
C TYR A 88 7.92 10.46 13.76
N TRP A 89 8.31 9.65 12.79
CA TRP A 89 8.24 10.02 11.40
C TRP A 89 7.58 8.91 10.59
N GLU A 90 6.89 9.28 9.54
CA GLU A 90 6.31 8.38 8.58
C GLU A 90 6.51 8.93 7.17
N VAL A 91 7.06 8.11 6.28
CA VAL A 91 7.22 8.40 4.87
C VAL A 91 6.25 7.54 4.08
N LYS A 92 5.54 8.16 3.16
CA LYS A 92 4.74 7.46 2.15
C LYS A 92 5.23 7.81 0.76
N GLY A 93 5.15 6.85 -0.14
CA GLY A 93 5.47 7.02 -1.54
C GLY A 93 4.76 6.00 -2.40
N VAL A 94 4.86 6.17 -3.69
CA VAL A 94 4.23 5.30 -4.68
C VAL A 94 5.29 4.37 -5.27
N ARG A 95 4.94 3.09 -5.44
CA ARG A 95 5.86 2.10 -6.03
C ARG A 95 6.23 2.47 -7.45
N SER A 96 7.51 2.35 -7.78
CA SER A 96 8.04 2.61 -9.12
C SER A 96 7.96 1.39 -10.05
N ASP A 97 7.82 0.20 -9.50
CA ASP A 97 7.83 -1.07 -10.24
C ASP A 97 6.45 -1.50 -10.75
N LEU A 98 5.41 -0.72 -10.45
CA LEU A 98 4.05 -0.97 -10.90
C LEU A 98 3.53 0.21 -11.74
N LEU A 99 2.63 -0.10 -12.67
CA LEU A 99 1.85 0.93 -13.33
C LEU A 99 0.96 1.67 -12.32
N PRO A 100 0.65 2.96 -12.57
CA PRO A 100 -0.27 3.70 -11.72
C PRO A 100 -1.59 2.93 -11.55
N LEU A 101 -2.04 2.83 -10.32
CA LEU A 101 -3.33 2.22 -10.01
C LEU A 101 -4.46 3.13 -10.51
N THR A 102 -5.43 2.55 -11.20
CA THR A 102 -6.69 3.22 -11.48
C THR A 102 -7.60 3.02 -10.28
N ALA A 103 -7.75 4.05 -9.45
CA ALA A 103 -8.51 3.97 -8.20
C ALA A 103 -10.00 3.76 -8.40
N GLU A 104 -10.52 4.20 -9.53
CA GLU A 104 -11.92 4.03 -9.91
C GLU A 104 -12.01 3.36 -11.28
N ALA A 105 -12.82 2.33 -11.36
CA ALA A 105 -13.14 1.65 -12.62
C ALA A 105 -14.66 1.52 -12.75
N PRO A 106 -15.21 1.60 -13.97
CA PRO A 106 -16.62 1.32 -14.18
C PRO A 106 -16.98 -0.06 -13.65
N ARG A 107 -18.09 -0.16 -12.93
CA ARG A 107 -18.59 -1.45 -12.50
C ARG A 107 -18.92 -2.30 -13.74
N PRO A 108 -18.47 -3.55 -13.81
CA PRO A 108 -18.89 -4.44 -14.88
C PRO A 108 -20.42 -4.48 -14.97
N ASP A 109 -20.95 -4.33 -16.18
CA ASP A 109 -22.40 -4.41 -16.39
C ASP A 109 -22.86 -5.84 -16.11
N THR A 110 -23.50 -6.04 -14.96
CA THR A 110 -24.05 -7.33 -14.56
C THR A 110 -25.22 -7.78 -15.44
N SER A 111 -25.76 -6.89 -16.29
CA SER A 111 -26.81 -7.25 -17.23
C SER A 111 -26.32 -8.17 -18.35
N LEU A 112 -25.02 -8.22 -18.61
CA LEU A 112 -24.42 -9.10 -19.61
C LEU A 112 -24.12 -10.50 -19.09
N THR A 113 -24.09 -10.72 -17.79
CA THR A 113 -23.83 -12.04 -17.20
C THR A 113 -25.06 -12.96 -17.18
N SER A 114 -26.26 -12.43 -17.50
CA SER A 114 -27.48 -13.23 -17.62
C SER A 114 -27.71 -13.80 -19.02
N ARG A 115 -26.79 -13.56 -19.95
CA ARG A 115 -26.82 -14.31 -21.22
C ARG A 115 -26.27 -15.70 -20.96
N SER A 116 -27.17 -16.59 -20.54
CA SER A 116 -26.90 -18.02 -20.66
C SER A 116 -26.46 -18.27 -22.11
N THR A 117 -25.26 -18.73 -22.28
CA THR A 117 -24.81 -19.28 -23.55
C THR A 117 -25.81 -20.37 -23.90
N PRO A 118 -26.52 -20.32 -25.05
CA PRO A 118 -27.38 -21.42 -25.42
C PRO A 118 -26.51 -22.67 -25.44
N LEU A 119 -26.88 -23.66 -24.66
CA LEU A 119 -26.28 -24.98 -24.77
C LEU A 119 -26.45 -25.41 -26.24
N GLY A 120 -25.31 -25.68 -26.90
CA GLY A 120 -25.32 -26.10 -28.28
C GLY A 120 -26.26 -27.30 -28.49
N PRO A 121 -26.77 -27.52 -29.72
CA PRO A 121 -27.68 -28.59 -30.00
C PRO A 121 -27.05 -29.94 -29.60
N GLY A 122 -27.56 -30.61 -28.59
CA GLY A 122 -27.08 -31.88 -28.10
C GLY A 122 -26.94 -32.05 -26.59
N LEU A 123 -26.90 -30.98 -25.84
CA LEU A 123 -26.89 -31.07 -24.37
C LEU A 123 -28.30 -30.78 -23.84
N ARG A 124 -29.16 -31.80 -23.87
CA ARG A 124 -30.39 -31.80 -23.05
C ARG A 124 -30.02 -32.36 -21.69
N LEU A 125 -30.04 -31.50 -20.68
CA LEU A 125 -30.18 -32.00 -19.31
C LEU A 125 -31.59 -32.57 -19.20
N THR A 126 -31.73 -33.87 -19.33
CA THR A 126 -32.93 -34.56 -18.89
C THR A 126 -32.94 -34.48 -17.37
N PRO A 127 -34.03 -33.93 -16.76
CA PRO A 127 -34.17 -34.07 -15.33
C PRO A 127 -34.29 -35.56 -15.05
N GLY A 128 -33.33 -36.07 -14.29
CA GLY A 128 -33.40 -37.42 -13.77
C GLY A 128 -34.66 -37.55 -12.93
N HIS A 129 -35.59 -38.28 -13.43
CA HIS A 129 -36.76 -38.71 -12.65
C HIS A 129 -36.26 -39.79 -11.70
N PRO A 130 -36.36 -39.64 -10.39
CA PRO A 130 -36.16 -40.76 -9.51
C PRO A 130 -37.42 -41.64 -9.67
N SER A 131 -37.27 -42.71 -10.37
CA SER A 131 -38.24 -43.81 -10.35
C SER A 131 -38.19 -44.42 -8.95
N VAL A 132 -39.14 -44.00 -8.11
CA VAL A 132 -39.43 -44.74 -6.90
C VAL A 132 -40.38 -45.86 -7.33
N GLU A 133 -39.81 -46.98 -7.69
CA GLU A 133 -40.57 -48.20 -7.83
C GLU A 133 -40.70 -48.81 -6.43
N GLY A 134 -41.88 -48.63 -5.86
CA GLY A 134 -42.25 -49.28 -4.63
C GLY A 134 -42.53 -50.75 -4.90
N GLU A 135 -41.64 -51.60 -4.50
CA GLU A 135 -41.90 -53.04 -4.47
C GLU A 135 -42.60 -53.37 -3.16
N ARG A 136 -43.91 -53.52 -3.28
CA ARG A 136 -44.71 -54.24 -2.25
C ARG A 136 -44.47 -55.72 -2.45
N ARG A 137 -43.92 -56.36 -1.47
CA ARG A 137 -44.09 -57.80 -1.28
C ARG A 137 -44.84 -58.07 0.00
N GLN A 138 -45.83 -58.95 -0.20
CA GLN A 138 -46.69 -59.55 0.79
C GLN A 138 -45.92 -60.35 1.84
#